data_59252da9b9fb9c7ff37d999e838ac62e
#
_entry.id   59252da9b9fb9c7ff37d999e838ac62e
#
_cell.length_a   1.000
_cell.length_b   1.000
_cell.length_c   1.000
_cell.angle_alpha   90.00
_cell.angle_beta   90.00
_cell.angle_gamma   90.00
#
_symmetry.space_group_name_H-M   'P 1'
#
loop_
_entity.id
_entity.type
_entity.pdbx_description
1 polymer ?
#
loop_
_entity_poly.entity_id
_entity_poly.type
_entity_poly.pdbx_seq_one_letter_code
_entity_poly.pdbx_strand_id
1 'polypeptide(L)'
;MGIEALPVKSVQDLDRVHKIVIPGGESTAIQMLLESNSLRGPLSERLNQGMPVFGTCAGMIVLSKVILDGREDQSPLNAIDIVVRRNAFGRQIDSFESSIDVKGLSEPFPAVFIRAPIVEAVGDDVDVYAKVDGQIVLCGNASTLVASFHPELSSDTRIHEMFLSLGE
;
A
#
# COMPACT_ATOMS: atom_id res chain seq x y z
N MET A 1 -9.99 -17.18 2.48
CA MET A 1 -10.95 -16.18 1.99
C MET A 1 -11.74 -16.63 0.74
N GLY A 2 -11.29 -17.61 -0.04
CA GLY A 2 -12.03 -18.13 -1.21
C GLY A 2 -12.13 -17.16 -2.39
N ILE A 3 -11.25 -16.16 -2.47
CA ILE A 3 -11.20 -15.18 -3.56
C ILE A 3 -10.18 -15.62 -4.59
N GLU A 4 -10.55 -15.56 -5.86
CA GLU A 4 -9.63 -15.80 -6.96
C GLU A 4 -8.74 -14.56 -7.16
N ALA A 5 -7.43 -14.75 -7.11
CA ALA A 5 -6.44 -13.74 -7.40
C ALA A 5 -5.63 -14.13 -8.65
N LEU A 6 -5.46 -13.19 -9.55
CA LEU A 6 -4.67 -13.38 -10.76
C LEU A 6 -3.55 -12.32 -10.87
N PRO A 7 -2.37 -12.68 -11.39
CA PRO A 7 -1.30 -11.71 -11.60
C PRO A 7 -1.65 -10.78 -12.77
N VAL A 8 -1.59 -9.47 -12.52
CA VAL A 8 -1.81 -8.43 -13.55
C VAL A 8 -0.44 -8.06 -14.14
N LYS A 9 -0.22 -8.45 -15.39
CA LYS A 9 1.03 -8.20 -16.13
C LYS A 9 0.82 -7.44 -17.43
N SER A 10 -0.44 -7.27 -17.85
CA SER A 10 -0.84 -6.58 -19.06
C SER A 10 -2.12 -5.77 -18.85
N VAL A 11 -2.44 -4.89 -19.80
CA VAL A 11 -3.70 -4.13 -19.79
C VAL A 11 -4.90 -5.08 -19.83
N GLN A 12 -4.81 -6.18 -20.61
CA GLN A 12 -5.86 -7.18 -20.68
C GLN A 12 -6.09 -7.89 -19.34
N ASP A 13 -5.05 -8.10 -18.53
CA ASP A 13 -5.22 -8.65 -17.18
C ASP A 13 -5.89 -7.62 -16.27
N LEU A 14 -5.51 -6.33 -16.39
CA LEU A 14 -6.11 -5.24 -15.62
C LEU A 14 -7.61 -5.12 -15.89
N ASP A 15 -8.06 -5.34 -17.13
CA ASP A 15 -9.48 -5.30 -17.50
C ASP A 15 -10.33 -6.41 -16.88
N ARG A 16 -9.70 -7.46 -16.36
CA ARG A 16 -10.35 -8.63 -15.74
C ARG A 16 -10.52 -8.51 -14.23
N VAL A 17 -9.94 -7.50 -13.61
CA VAL A 17 -9.95 -7.34 -12.14
C VAL A 17 -10.72 -6.10 -11.73
N HIS A 18 -11.36 -6.18 -10.55
CA HIS A 18 -12.15 -5.08 -9.98
C HIS A 18 -11.45 -4.41 -8.80
N LYS A 19 -10.50 -5.08 -8.18
CA LYS A 19 -9.65 -4.58 -7.08
C LYS A 19 -8.22 -5.03 -7.35
N ILE A 20 -7.22 -4.27 -6.90
CA ILE A 20 -5.82 -4.62 -7.16
C ILE A 20 -4.98 -4.50 -5.89
N VAL A 21 -4.00 -5.38 -5.74
CA VAL A 21 -2.96 -5.29 -4.70
C VAL A 21 -1.63 -4.98 -5.37
N ILE A 22 -0.93 -3.96 -4.86
CA ILE A 22 0.46 -3.67 -5.20
C ILE A 22 1.32 -4.12 -4.02
N PRO A 23 2.01 -5.26 -4.14
CA PRO A 23 2.73 -5.86 -3.03
C PRO A 23 4.02 -5.11 -2.68
N GLY A 24 4.66 -5.53 -1.60
CA GLY A 24 6.02 -5.15 -1.26
C GLY A 24 7.04 -5.55 -2.32
N GLY A 25 8.26 -5.07 -2.13
CA GLY A 25 9.37 -5.27 -3.05
C GLY A 25 10.24 -4.01 -3.12
N GLU A 26 10.70 -3.65 -4.32
CA GLU A 26 11.46 -2.43 -4.57
C GLU A 26 10.60 -1.46 -5.41
N SER A 27 10.33 -0.26 -4.85
CA SER A 27 9.35 0.68 -5.44
C SER A 27 9.75 1.21 -6.81
N THR A 28 11.04 1.42 -7.07
CA THR A 28 11.53 1.82 -8.41
C THR A 28 11.37 0.69 -9.43
N ALA A 29 11.62 -0.55 -9.03
CA ALA A 29 11.39 -1.71 -9.91
C ALA A 29 9.91 -1.88 -10.26
N ILE A 30 9.00 -1.69 -9.29
CA ILE A 30 7.55 -1.73 -9.55
C ILE A 30 7.17 -0.65 -10.56
N GLN A 31 7.66 0.57 -10.40
CA GLN A 31 7.37 1.67 -11.35
C GLN A 31 7.90 1.37 -12.74
N MET A 32 9.15 0.88 -12.86
CA MET A 32 9.72 0.49 -14.15
C MET A 32 8.90 -0.62 -14.84
N LEU A 33 8.39 -1.59 -14.07
CA LEU A 33 7.53 -2.66 -14.60
C LEU A 33 6.17 -2.11 -15.07
N LEU A 34 5.56 -1.18 -14.35
CA LEU A 34 4.32 -0.53 -14.77
C LEU A 34 4.50 0.23 -16.09
N GLU A 35 5.65 0.89 -16.27
CA GLU A 35 5.96 1.62 -17.51
C GLU A 35 6.28 0.68 -18.67
N SER A 36 7.19 -0.30 -18.46
CA SER A 36 7.62 -1.24 -19.50
C SER A 36 6.47 -2.11 -20.04
N ASN A 37 5.48 -2.41 -19.20
CA ASN A 37 4.28 -3.15 -19.59
C ASN A 37 3.12 -2.25 -20.04
N SER A 38 3.34 -0.95 -20.17
CA SER A 38 2.32 0.05 -20.54
C SER A 38 1.11 0.06 -19.58
N LEU A 39 1.31 -0.37 -18.34
CA LEU A 39 0.25 -0.48 -17.32
C LEU A 39 0.04 0.83 -16.54
N ARG A 40 1.05 1.72 -16.49
CA ARG A 40 0.99 2.93 -15.66
C ARG A 40 -0.21 3.81 -15.96
N GLY A 41 -0.43 4.17 -17.23
CA GLY A 41 -1.55 5.01 -17.67
C GLY A 41 -2.91 4.38 -17.37
N PRO A 42 -3.19 3.17 -17.90
CA PRO A 42 -4.44 2.46 -17.64
C PRO A 42 -4.73 2.23 -16.15
N LEU A 43 -3.72 1.88 -15.35
CA LEU A 43 -3.88 1.72 -13.90
C LEU A 43 -4.22 3.07 -13.23
N SER A 44 -3.49 4.14 -13.55
CA SER A 44 -3.79 5.48 -13.00
C SER A 44 -5.21 5.92 -13.34
N GLU A 45 -5.68 5.66 -14.55
CA GLU A 45 -7.06 5.97 -14.95
C GLU A 45 -8.09 5.19 -14.12
N ARG A 46 -7.87 3.87 -13.95
CA ARG A 46 -8.75 3.03 -13.12
C ARG A 46 -8.77 3.46 -11.65
N LEU A 47 -7.61 3.83 -11.08
CA LEU A 47 -7.52 4.36 -9.71
C LEU A 47 -8.27 5.68 -9.56
N ASN A 48 -8.13 6.60 -10.52
CA ASN A 48 -8.87 7.87 -10.54
C ASN A 48 -10.40 7.68 -10.69
N GLN A 49 -10.83 6.57 -11.27
CA GLN A 49 -12.24 6.16 -11.34
C GLN A 49 -12.75 5.45 -10.08
N GLY A 50 -11.90 5.32 -9.05
CA GLY A 50 -12.27 4.73 -7.76
C GLY A 50 -12.07 3.22 -7.67
N MET A 51 -11.27 2.61 -8.57
CA MET A 51 -10.92 1.19 -8.43
C MET A 51 -10.21 0.95 -7.08
N PRO A 52 -10.72 0.04 -6.23
CA PRO A 52 -10.09 -0.26 -4.94
C PRO A 52 -8.67 -0.81 -5.10
N VAL A 53 -7.73 -0.23 -4.34
CA VAL A 53 -6.33 -0.64 -4.36
C VAL A 53 -5.77 -0.81 -2.95
N PHE A 54 -4.95 -1.83 -2.76
CA PHE A 54 -4.18 -2.05 -1.54
C PHE A 54 -2.69 -2.05 -1.84
N GLY A 55 -1.93 -1.17 -1.18
CA GLY A 55 -0.47 -1.11 -1.27
C GLY A 55 0.22 -1.54 0.01
N THR A 56 1.10 -2.55 -0.05
CA THR A 56 1.91 -2.96 1.09
C THR A 56 3.37 -2.59 0.90
N CYS A 57 4.01 -2.02 1.93
CA CYS A 57 5.44 -1.65 1.92
C CYS A 57 5.80 -0.81 0.67
N ALA A 58 6.49 -1.35 -0.33
CA ALA A 58 6.81 -0.66 -1.58
C ALA A 58 5.55 -0.24 -2.35
N GLY A 59 4.46 -0.98 -2.26
CA GLY A 59 3.16 -0.61 -2.83
C GLY A 59 2.59 0.69 -2.24
N MET A 60 2.76 0.92 -0.92
CA MET A 60 2.42 2.21 -0.29
C MET A 60 3.21 3.36 -0.92
N ILE A 61 4.51 3.18 -1.15
CA ILE A 61 5.38 4.18 -1.78
C ILE A 61 4.90 4.51 -3.20
N VAL A 62 4.57 3.49 -3.99
CA VAL A 62 4.09 3.64 -5.37
C VAL A 62 2.76 4.37 -5.44
N LEU A 63 1.85 4.15 -4.49
CA LEU A 63 0.52 4.76 -4.43
C LEU A 63 0.50 6.17 -3.84
N SER A 64 1.54 6.59 -3.11
CA SER A 64 1.62 7.89 -2.44
C SER A 64 1.53 9.08 -3.40
N LYS A 65 1.32 10.26 -2.86
CA LYS A 65 1.38 11.54 -3.58
C LYS A 65 2.81 12.10 -3.63
N VAL A 66 3.55 11.96 -2.52
CA VAL A 66 4.91 12.50 -2.41
C VAL A 66 5.84 11.47 -1.75
N ILE A 67 7.04 11.31 -2.31
CA ILE A 67 8.13 10.51 -1.77
C ILE A 67 9.27 11.46 -1.39
N LEU A 68 9.60 11.60 -0.09
CA LEU A 68 10.56 12.60 0.40
C LEU A 68 12.01 12.26 0.04
N ASP A 69 12.35 10.97 0.01
CA ASP A 69 13.71 10.44 -0.24
C ASP A 69 13.73 9.54 -1.48
N GLY A 70 12.85 9.84 -2.43
CA GLY A 70 12.78 9.18 -3.73
C GLY A 70 13.93 9.59 -4.65
N ARG A 71 14.17 8.80 -5.70
CA ARG A 71 15.03 9.21 -6.81
C ARG A 71 14.32 10.28 -7.64
N GLU A 72 15.06 11.12 -8.34
CA GLU A 72 14.51 12.19 -9.20
C GLU A 72 13.59 11.64 -10.32
N ASP A 73 13.86 10.42 -10.79
CA ASP A 73 13.06 9.73 -11.80
C ASP A 73 11.91 8.91 -11.22
N GLN A 74 11.74 8.93 -9.89
CA GLN A 74 10.67 8.20 -9.23
C GLN A 74 9.39 9.04 -9.16
N SER A 75 8.33 8.58 -9.84
CA SER A 75 7.04 9.27 -9.94
C SER A 75 5.94 8.37 -9.38
N PRO A 76 5.36 8.67 -8.21
CA PRO A 76 4.26 7.88 -7.64
C PRO A 76 2.98 7.99 -8.46
N LEU A 77 2.01 7.09 -8.21
CA LEU A 77 0.71 7.06 -8.90
C LEU A 77 -0.30 8.10 -8.36
N ASN A 78 -0.01 8.73 -7.21
CA ASN A 78 -0.88 9.72 -6.57
C ASN A 78 -2.33 9.21 -6.33
N ALA A 79 -2.45 7.96 -5.88
CA ALA A 79 -3.74 7.33 -5.59
C ALA A 79 -4.29 7.69 -4.20
N ILE A 80 -3.43 8.17 -3.30
CA ILE A 80 -3.79 8.59 -1.94
C ILE A 80 -2.95 9.80 -1.52
N ASP A 81 -3.57 10.78 -0.86
CA ASP A 81 -2.88 12.00 -0.41
C ASP A 81 -2.06 11.74 0.85
N ILE A 82 -0.92 11.10 0.69
CA ILE A 82 0.07 10.87 1.73
C ILE A 82 1.47 11.28 1.29
N VAL A 83 2.28 11.70 2.25
CA VAL A 83 3.70 11.96 2.11
C VAL A 83 4.46 10.82 2.77
N VAL A 84 5.34 10.14 2.04
CA VAL A 84 6.02 8.94 2.49
C VAL A 84 7.54 9.14 2.51
N ARG A 85 8.19 8.60 3.55
CA ARG A 85 9.64 8.40 3.63
C ARG A 85 9.96 6.90 3.52
N ARG A 86 10.89 6.53 2.62
CA ARG A 86 11.12 5.14 2.20
C ARG A 86 11.77 4.26 3.28
N ASN A 87 12.81 4.74 3.97
CA ASN A 87 13.61 3.95 4.90
C ASN A 87 13.66 4.62 6.28
N ALA A 88 12.55 4.65 6.98
CA ALA A 88 12.39 5.56 8.10
C ALA A 88 12.59 4.92 9.48
N PHE A 89 12.53 3.60 9.63
CA PHE A 89 12.73 2.91 10.92
C PHE A 89 14.21 2.76 11.33
N GLY A 90 15.11 3.57 10.76
CA GLY A 90 16.51 3.70 11.20
C GLY A 90 17.46 2.62 10.67
N ARG A 91 18.78 2.91 10.76
CA ARG A 91 19.84 2.06 10.21
C ARG A 91 20.10 0.75 10.95
N GLN A 92 19.43 0.50 12.08
CA GLN A 92 19.72 -0.65 12.98
C GLN A 92 18.63 -1.73 13.02
N ILE A 93 17.41 -1.47 12.49
CA ILE A 93 16.33 -2.46 12.51
C ILE A 93 15.82 -2.63 11.08
N ASP A 94 16.41 -3.59 10.37
CA ASP A 94 15.98 -3.93 9.01
C ASP A 94 14.62 -4.65 8.98
N SER A 95 14.25 -5.34 10.07
CA SER A 95 12.96 -6.03 10.21
C SER A 95 12.59 -6.26 11.68
N PHE A 96 11.30 -6.19 11.99
CA PHE A 96 10.73 -6.52 13.30
C PHE A 96 9.27 -6.95 13.18
N GLU A 97 8.79 -7.63 14.21
CA GLU A 97 7.38 -7.97 14.36
C GLU A 97 6.78 -7.15 15.51
N SER A 98 5.54 -6.73 15.36
CA SER A 98 4.80 -5.99 16.38
C SER A 98 3.33 -6.37 16.35
N SER A 99 2.74 -6.43 17.53
CA SER A 99 1.28 -6.51 17.67
C SER A 99 0.75 -5.09 17.69
N ILE A 100 -0.05 -4.72 16.71
CA ILE A 100 -0.53 -3.35 16.52
C ILE A 100 -2.05 -3.24 16.70
N ASP A 101 -2.48 -2.19 17.37
CA ASP A 101 -3.90 -1.85 17.45
C ASP A 101 -4.35 -1.19 16.15
N VAL A 102 -5.40 -1.74 15.56
CA VAL A 102 -5.98 -1.24 14.30
C VAL A 102 -7.40 -0.76 14.56
N LYS A 103 -7.71 0.48 14.22
CA LYS A 103 -9.05 1.06 14.31
C LYS A 103 -10.05 0.18 13.54
N GLY A 104 -11.07 -0.30 14.23
CA GLY A 104 -12.09 -1.18 13.66
C GLY A 104 -11.84 -2.68 13.88
N LEU A 105 -10.69 -3.07 14.40
CA LEU A 105 -10.45 -4.45 14.85
C LEU A 105 -10.57 -4.57 16.36
N SER A 106 -11.14 -5.67 16.86
CA SER A 106 -11.31 -5.92 18.29
C SER A 106 -10.05 -6.44 18.97
N GLU A 107 -9.17 -7.06 18.21
CA GLU A 107 -7.93 -7.68 18.69
C GLU A 107 -6.73 -7.10 17.92
N PRO A 108 -5.57 -6.95 18.55
CA PRO A 108 -4.36 -6.49 17.86
C PRO A 108 -4.02 -7.37 16.65
N PHE A 109 -3.40 -6.75 15.65
CA PHE A 109 -2.97 -7.42 14.42
C PHE A 109 -1.46 -7.71 14.47
N PRO A 110 -1.00 -8.94 14.12
CA PRO A 110 0.41 -9.28 14.05
C PRO A 110 1.02 -8.70 12.76
N ALA A 111 1.75 -7.61 12.88
CA ALA A 111 2.37 -6.91 11.76
C ALA A 111 3.86 -7.22 11.64
N VAL A 112 4.30 -7.56 10.42
CA VAL A 112 5.70 -7.83 10.08
C VAL A 112 6.24 -6.67 9.26
N PHE A 113 7.26 -5.99 9.77
CA PHE A 113 7.92 -4.85 9.13
C PHE A 113 9.26 -5.28 8.57
N ILE A 114 9.55 -4.93 7.31
CA ILE A 114 10.82 -5.20 6.64
C ILE A 114 11.24 -3.93 5.90
N ARG A 115 12.25 -3.21 6.38
CA ARG A 115 12.72 -1.92 5.83
C ARG A 115 11.54 -0.98 5.49
N ALA A 116 10.60 -0.90 6.42
CA ALA A 116 9.31 -0.31 6.20
C ALA A 116 9.38 1.20 5.94
N PRO A 117 8.57 1.71 4.99
CA PRO A 117 8.32 3.15 4.86
C PRO A 117 7.47 3.64 6.03
N ILE A 118 7.50 4.95 6.27
CA ILE A 118 6.55 5.61 7.16
C ILE A 118 5.78 6.70 6.42
N VAL A 119 4.57 7.01 6.91
CA VAL A 119 3.78 8.13 6.46
C VAL A 119 4.10 9.34 7.34
N GLU A 120 4.66 10.40 6.75
CA GLU A 120 5.03 11.64 7.42
C GLU A 120 3.83 12.60 7.54
N ALA A 121 2.94 12.59 6.55
CA ALA A 121 1.74 13.42 6.54
C ALA A 121 0.62 12.74 5.74
N VAL A 122 -0.61 13.08 6.07
CA VAL A 122 -1.83 12.63 5.39
C VAL A 122 -2.70 13.82 5.03
N GLY A 123 -3.43 13.72 3.92
CA GLY A 123 -4.47 14.68 3.53
C GLY A 123 -5.75 14.52 4.35
N ASP A 124 -6.68 15.48 4.16
CA ASP A 124 -7.92 15.56 4.94
C ASP A 124 -8.90 14.40 4.69
N ASP A 125 -8.79 13.73 3.54
CA ASP A 125 -9.62 12.59 3.14
C ASP A 125 -9.03 11.22 3.56
N VAL A 126 -7.91 11.21 4.29
CA VAL A 126 -7.19 10.00 4.69
C VAL A 126 -7.43 9.67 6.16
N ASP A 127 -8.05 8.53 6.40
CA ASP A 127 -8.20 7.94 7.74
C ASP A 127 -6.91 7.21 8.17
N VAL A 128 -6.49 7.44 9.42
CA VAL A 128 -5.39 6.70 10.05
C VAL A 128 -5.97 5.54 10.86
N TYR A 129 -5.58 4.31 10.52
CA TYR A 129 -6.06 3.08 11.18
C TYR A 129 -5.10 2.52 12.21
N ALA A 130 -3.77 2.67 12.03
CA ALA A 130 -2.78 2.19 13.00
C ALA A 130 -1.52 3.04 13.04
N LYS A 131 -0.91 3.09 14.24
CA LYS A 131 0.40 3.73 14.47
C LYS A 131 1.28 2.80 15.31
N VAL A 132 2.60 2.89 15.08
CA VAL A 132 3.64 2.28 15.91
C VAL A 132 4.62 3.38 16.31
N ASP A 133 4.88 3.55 17.61
CA ASP A 133 5.74 4.61 18.15
C ASP A 133 5.41 6.02 17.60
N GLY A 134 4.11 6.30 17.42
CA GLY A 134 3.62 7.56 16.85
C GLY A 134 3.67 7.65 15.33
N GLN A 135 4.33 6.73 14.63
CA GLN A 135 4.43 6.68 13.18
C GLN A 135 3.20 6.01 12.58
N ILE A 136 2.62 6.61 11.54
CA ILE A 136 1.48 6.04 10.82
C ILE A 136 1.95 4.84 9.98
N VAL A 137 1.35 3.67 10.21
CA VAL A 137 1.73 2.40 9.55
C VAL A 137 0.58 1.77 8.76
N LEU A 138 -0.66 2.23 8.98
CA LEU A 138 -1.84 1.82 8.20
C LEU A 138 -2.76 3.02 8.06
N CYS A 139 -3.09 3.39 6.84
CA CYS A 139 -4.04 4.45 6.55
C CYS A 139 -4.75 4.19 5.21
N GLY A 140 -5.81 4.92 4.93
CA GLY A 140 -6.56 4.77 3.70
C GLY A 140 -7.67 5.79 3.53
N ASN A 141 -8.35 5.72 2.40
CA ASN A 141 -9.54 6.49 2.08
C ASN A 141 -10.62 5.57 1.49
N ALA A 142 -11.63 6.11 0.83
CA ALA A 142 -12.76 5.34 0.30
C ALA A 142 -12.38 4.22 -0.68
N SER A 143 -11.26 4.35 -1.42
CA SER A 143 -10.85 3.38 -2.44
C SER A 143 -9.41 2.86 -2.28
N THR A 144 -8.63 3.44 -1.38
CA THR A 144 -7.21 3.09 -1.23
C THR A 144 -6.89 2.72 0.21
N LEU A 145 -6.27 1.57 0.41
CA LEU A 145 -5.68 1.15 1.68
C LEU A 145 -4.16 1.00 1.50
N VAL A 146 -3.37 1.47 2.46
CA VAL A 146 -1.91 1.32 2.42
C VAL A 146 -1.36 0.92 3.78
N ALA A 147 -0.45 -0.05 3.77
CA ALA A 147 0.25 -0.55 4.95
C ALA A 147 1.76 -0.46 4.77
N SER A 148 2.49 -0.02 5.78
CA SER A 148 3.96 -0.05 5.77
C SER A 148 4.54 -1.43 6.07
N PHE A 149 3.75 -2.33 6.61
CA PHE A 149 4.08 -3.71 6.94
C PHE A 149 3.60 -4.71 5.87
N HIS A 150 3.92 -5.99 6.10
CA HIS A 150 3.61 -7.12 5.21
C HIS A 150 2.52 -8.00 5.81
N PRO A 151 1.22 -7.71 5.62
CA PRO A 151 0.14 -8.53 6.17
C PRO A 151 0.10 -9.94 5.57
N GLU A 152 0.66 -10.12 4.37
CA GLU A 152 0.77 -11.41 3.69
C GLU A 152 1.73 -12.41 4.37
N LEU A 153 2.58 -11.94 5.29
CA LEU A 153 3.47 -12.78 6.10
C LEU A 153 2.82 -13.29 7.38
N SER A 154 1.60 -12.85 7.65
CA SER A 154 0.78 -13.34 8.75
C SER A 154 -0.31 -14.28 8.23
N SER A 155 -0.76 -15.22 9.08
CA SER A 155 -1.97 -16.03 8.81
C SER A 155 -3.27 -15.25 9.05
N ASP A 156 -3.19 -14.03 9.56
CA ASP A 156 -4.33 -13.17 9.87
C ASP A 156 -4.81 -12.42 8.63
N THR A 157 -6.07 -12.62 8.24
CA THR A 157 -6.64 -12.07 7.01
C THR A 157 -7.37 -10.74 7.20
N ARG A 158 -7.52 -10.25 8.43
CA ARG A 158 -8.37 -9.09 8.74
C ARG A 158 -8.01 -7.80 7.98
N ILE A 159 -6.73 -7.54 7.70
CA ILE A 159 -6.33 -6.38 6.87
C ILE A 159 -6.74 -6.58 5.40
N HIS A 160 -6.62 -7.81 4.88
CA HIS A 160 -7.10 -8.12 3.54
C HIS A 160 -8.64 -8.02 3.45
N GLU A 161 -9.35 -8.39 4.51
CA GLU A 161 -10.82 -8.24 4.61
C GLU A 161 -11.22 -6.76 4.64
N MET A 162 -10.47 -5.90 5.35
CA MET A 162 -10.66 -4.44 5.28
C MET A 162 -10.52 -3.93 3.84
N PHE A 163 -9.49 -4.36 3.12
CA PHE A 163 -9.31 -3.98 1.71
C PHE A 163 -10.48 -4.48 0.84
N LEU A 164 -10.92 -5.70 1.05
CA LEU A 164 -12.01 -6.29 0.24
C LEU A 164 -13.35 -5.58 0.45
N SER A 165 -13.58 -4.95 1.60
CA SER A 165 -14.78 -4.15 1.86
C SER A 165 -14.75 -2.75 1.24
N LEU A 166 -13.61 -2.28 0.70
CA LEU A 166 -13.55 -0.98 0.03
C LEU A 166 -14.41 -0.97 -1.24
N GLY A 167 -15.14 0.11 -1.45
CA GLY A 167 -15.94 0.33 -2.66
C GLY A 167 -17.26 -0.45 -2.69
N GLU A 168 -17.70 -0.99 -1.52
CA GLU A 168 -19.02 -1.61 -1.35
C GLU A 168 -20.07 -0.61 -0.87
#